data_8f5fe42acd7c69baf588d7a2bdc4e466
#
_entry.id   8f5fe42acd7c69baf588d7a2bdc4e466
#
_cell.length_a   1.000
_cell.length_b   1.000
_cell.length_c   1.000
_cell.angle_alpha   90.00
_cell.angle_beta   90.00
_cell.angle_gamma   90.00
#
_symmetry.space_group_name_H-M   'P 1'
#
loop_
_entity.id
_entity.type
_entity.pdbx_description
1 polymer ?
#
loop_
_entity_poly.entity_id
_entity_poly.type
_entity_poly.pdbx_seq_one_letter_code
_entity_poly.pdbx_strand_id
1 'polypeptide(L)'
;MNEILQQLARRKSVRAYEEVPVTAEEKRLILEAACQAPTAGNQQLYTIIDVTSQPLKDALAVSCDDQPFIAKAPMVLVFCADCKKWYDAYRDAGLSPRAPGAGDLMLAVADAAIAAQNAVTAAESLGIGSCYIGDIMERCQE
;
A
#
# COMPACT_ATOMS: atom_id res chain seq x y z
N MET A 1 20.42 14.53 15.48
CA MET A 1 19.18 13.99 14.83
C MET A 1 19.17 12.50 15.13
N ASN A 2 18.07 11.96 15.65
CA ASN A 2 17.99 10.52 15.93
C ASN A 2 17.85 9.71 14.61
N GLU A 3 17.99 8.38 14.70
CA GLU A 3 17.98 7.49 13.52
C GLU A 3 16.71 7.61 12.68
N ILE A 4 15.53 7.72 13.32
CA ILE A 4 14.24 7.86 12.63
C ILE A 4 14.21 9.14 11.77
N LEU A 5 14.62 10.26 12.35
CA LEU A 5 14.65 11.54 11.62
C LEU A 5 15.69 11.53 10.49
N GLN A 6 16.82 10.85 10.70
CA GLN A 6 17.82 10.67 9.65
C GLN A 6 17.29 9.82 8.50
N GLN A 7 16.58 8.74 8.81
CA GLN A 7 15.95 7.85 7.85
C GLN A 7 14.90 8.60 7.01
N LEU A 8 13.98 9.32 7.66
CA LEU A 8 12.97 10.12 6.97
C LEU A 8 13.59 11.18 6.04
N ALA A 9 14.69 11.83 6.49
CA ALA A 9 15.37 12.85 5.69
C ALA A 9 16.14 12.25 4.48
N ARG A 10 16.60 11.00 4.56
CA ARG A 10 17.34 10.32 3.48
C ARG A 10 16.44 9.60 2.50
N ARG A 11 15.18 9.30 2.88
CA ARG A 11 14.24 8.57 2.01
C ARG A 11 14.11 9.27 0.64
N LYS A 12 14.19 8.48 -0.40
CA LYS A 12 13.97 8.91 -1.78
C LYS A 12 13.26 7.82 -2.58
N SER A 13 12.66 8.18 -3.70
CA SER A 13 12.10 7.19 -4.63
C SER A 13 13.20 6.39 -5.30
N VAL A 14 13.18 5.08 -5.12
CA VAL A 14 14.12 4.11 -5.70
C VAL A 14 13.39 3.33 -6.80
N ARG A 15 13.95 3.34 -8.01
CA ARG A 15 13.38 2.71 -9.22
C ARG A 15 14.33 1.73 -9.90
N ALA A 16 15.48 1.48 -9.28
CA ALA A 16 16.43 0.45 -9.68
C ALA A 16 16.61 -0.52 -8.52
N TYR A 17 16.48 -1.80 -8.79
CA TYR A 17 16.50 -2.84 -7.76
C TYR A 17 17.62 -3.82 -8.04
N GLU A 18 18.20 -4.35 -6.99
CA GLU A 18 19.12 -5.47 -7.04
C GLU A 18 18.35 -6.76 -7.31
N GLU A 19 19.02 -7.75 -7.91
CA GLU A 19 18.45 -9.08 -8.12
C GLU A 19 18.46 -9.92 -6.81
N VAL A 20 18.01 -9.30 -5.74
CA VAL A 20 17.92 -9.93 -4.41
C VAL A 20 16.44 -9.93 -4.00
N PRO A 21 15.88 -11.10 -3.67
CA PRO A 21 14.48 -11.16 -3.24
C PRO A 21 14.32 -10.53 -1.85
N VAL A 22 13.19 -9.87 -1.63
CA VAL A 22 12.74 -9.52 -0.27
C VAL A 22 12.39 -10.82 0.43
N THR A 23 12.99 -11.09 1.58
CA THR A 23 12.76 -12.32 2.34
C THR A 23 11.34 -12.36 2.90
N ALA A 24 10.86 -13.55 3.23
CA ALA A 24 9.55 -13.71 3.86
C ALA A 24 9.45 -12.97 5.20
N GLU A 25 10.54 -12.91 5.95
CA GLU A 25 10.60 -12.20 7.22
C GLU A 25 10.55 -10.68 7.04
N GLU A 26 11.33 -10.12 6.11
CA GLU A 26 11.28 -8.70 5.79
C GLU A 26 9.89 -8.29 5.31
N LYS A 27 9.28 -9.07 4.41
CA LYS A 27 7.90 -8.86 3.96
C LYS A 27 6.93 -8.86 5.13
N ARG A 28 7.04 -9.82 6.05
CA ARG A 28 6.19 -9.93 7.24
C ARG A 28 6.31 -8.67 8.10
N LEU A 29 7.54 -8.23 8.38
CA LEU A 29 7.79 -7.02 9.19
C LEU A 29 7.21 -5.76 8.55
N ILE A 30 7.34 -5.61 7.23
CA ILE A 30 6.79 -4.48 6.48
C ILE A 30 5.25 -4.48 6.55
N LEU A 31 4.61 -5.63 6.35
CA LEU A 31 3.15 -5.75 6.39
C LEU A 31 2.61 -5.56 7.82
N GLU A 32 3.27 -6.09 8.82
CA GLU A 32 2.90 -5.85 10.23
C GLU A 32 3.00 -4.37 10.60
N ALA A 33 4.07 -3.68 10.17
CA ALA A 33 4.20 -2.25 10.39
C ALA A 33 3.08 -1.45 9.69
N ALA A 34 2.69 -1.84 8.48
CA ALA A 34 1.55 -1.25 7.80
C ALA A 34 0.26 -1.42 8.62
N CYS A 35 0.01 -2.62 9.14
CA CYS A 35 -1.17 -2.93 9.94
C CYS A 35 -1.18 -2.27 11.33
N GLN A 36 -0.04 -1.80 11.82
CA GLN A 36 0.06 -1.02 13.07
C GLN A 36 -0.21 0.48 12.87
N ALA A 37 -0.47 0.91 11.65
CA ALA A 37 -0.81 2.29 11.35
C ALA A 37 -2.10 2.71 12.08
N PRO A 38 -2.18 3.93 12.62
CA PRO A 38 -3.43 4.44 13.19
C PRO A 38 -4.48 4.59 12.09
N THR A 39 -5.74 4.30 12.43
CA THR A 39 -6.87 4.43 11.51
C THR A 39 -8.06 5.12 12.16
N ALA A 40 -8.94 5.70 11.37
CA ALA A 40 -10.14 6.36 11.85
C ALA A 40 -11.03 5.36 12.60
N GLY A 41 -11.26 5.61 13.90
CA GLY A 41 -12.08 4.74 14.73
C GLY A 41 -11.62 3.28 14.81
N ASN A 42 -10.35 3.01 14.56
CA ASN A 42 -9.77 1.66 14.46
C ASN A 42 -10.49 0.76 13.43
N GLN A 43 -10.97 1.34 12.33
CA GLN A 43 -11.76 0.61 11.32
C GLN A 43 -10.91 -0.08 10.25
N GLN A 44 -9.65 0.30 10.10
CA GLN A 44 -8.73 -0.23 9.06
C GLN A 44 -9.40 -0.24 7.69
N LEU A 45 -9.83 0.95 7.22
CA LEU A 45 -10.57 1.10 5.96
C LEU A 45 -9.66 0.96 4.73
N TYR A 46 -8.82 -0.04 4.73
CA TYR A 46 -7.94 -0.36 3.62
C TYR A 46 -7.80 -1.87 3.43
N THR A 47 -7.38 -2.25 2.25
CA THR A 47 -6.95 -3.61 1.90
C THR A 47 -5.57 -3.54 1.26
N ILE A 48 -4.66 -4.42 1.68
CA ILE A 48 -3.32 -4.50 1.10
C ILE A 48 -3.25 -5.76 0.22
N ILE A 49 -2.91 -5.59 -1.05
CA ILE A 49 -2.73 -6.70 -2.00
C ILE A 49 -1.24 -6.88 -2.26
N ASP A 50 -0.71 -8.05 -1.94
CA ASP A 50 0.64 -8.47 -2.32
C ASP A 50 0.61 -9.07 -3.73
N VAL A 51 1.12 -8.36 -4.72
CA VAL A 51 1.13 -8.79 -6.12
C VAL A 51 2.33 -9.70 -6.35
N THR A 52 2.10 -11.00 -6.29
CA THR A 52 3.16 -12.04 -6.47
C THR A 52 3.24 -12.57 -7.90
N SER A 53 2.19 -12.40 -8.70
CA SER A 53 2.11 -12.87 -10.08
C SER A 53 2.90 -11.96 -11.03
N GLN A 54 3.87 -12.51 -11.75
CA GLN A 54 4.64 -11.74 -12.73
C GLN A 54 3.75 -11.14 -13.85
N PRO A 55 2.80 -11.88 -14.46
CA PRO A 55 1.89 -11.30 -15.44
C PRO A 55 1.09 -10.09 -14.91
N LEU A 56 0.71 -10.08 -13.62
CA LEU A 56 0.05 -8.93 -13.02
C LEU A 56 1.01 -7.76 -12.79
N LYS A 57 2.25 -8.00 -12.41
CA LYS A 57 3.27 -6.96 -12.32
C LYS A 57 3.56 -6.34 -13.70
N ASP A 58 3.61 -7.16 -14.74
CA ASP A 58 3.81 -6.70 -16.12
C ASP A 58 2.62 -5.83 -16.58
N ALA A 59 1.39 -6.23 -16.28
CA ALA A 59 0.18 -5.46 -16.56
C ALA A 59 0.18 -4.12 -15.80
N LEU A 60 0.56 -4.12 -14.52
CA LEU A 60 0.69 -2.89 -13.72
C LEU A 60 1.76 -1.96 -14.30
N ALA A 61 2.88 -2.48 -14.78
CA ALA A 61 3.93 -1.68 -15.39
C ALA A 61 3.41 -0.92 -16.63
N VAL A 62 2.56 -1.56 -17.42
CA VAL A 62 1.93 -0.94 -18.62
C VAL A 62 0.86 0.07 -18.19
N SER A 63 -0.08 -0.31 -17.33
CA SER A 63 -1.18 0.56 -16.90
C SER A 63 -0.72 1.77 -16.08
N CYS A 64 0.44 1.69 -15.46
CA CYS A 64 1.06 2.79 -14.72
C CYS A 64 2.11 3.53 -15.58
N ASP A 65 1.73 3.96 -16.78
CA ASP A 65 2.50 4.81 -17.68
C ASP A 65 3.79 4.17 -18.22
N ASP A 66 3.70 2.88 -18.59
CA ASP A 66 4.82 2.12 -19.17
C ASP A 66 6.10 2.18 -18.31
N GLN A 67 5.98 1.95 -17.01
CA GLN A 67 7.08 2.00 -16.06
C GLN A 67 7.66 0.59 -15.78
N PRO A 68 8.66 0.12 -16.53
CA PRO A 68 9.13 -1.28 -16.48
C PRO A 68 9.78 -1.66 -15.14
N PHE A 69 10.19 -0.70 -14.32
CA PHE A 69 10.75 -1.00 -12.99
C PHE A 69 9.69 -1.59 -12.04
N ILE A 70 8.40 -1.36 -12.27
CA ILE A 70 7.30 -1.97 -11.48
C ILE A 70 7.32 -3.48 -11.65
N ALA A 71 7.44 -3.96 -12.90
CA ALA A 71 7.52 -5.39 -13.20
C ALA A 71 8.78 -6.06 -12.61
N LYS A 72 9.87 -5.31 -12.46
CA LYS A 72 11.15 -5.78 -11.91
C LYS A 72 11.23 -5.72 -10.39
N ALA A 73 10.30 -5.03 -9.73
CA ALA A 73 10.34 -4.89 -8.28
C ALA A 73 10.19 -6.27 -7.59
N PRO A 74 11.06 -6.62 -6.64
CA PRO A 74 10.96 -7.88 -5.92
C PRO A 74 9.67 -7.98 -5.08
N MET A 75 9.11 -6.84 -4.65
CA MET A 75 7.86 -6.75 -3.91
C MET A 75 7.01 -5.61 -4.46
N VAL A 76 5.75 -5.89 -4.77
CA VAL A 76 4.76 -4.90 -5.22
C VAL A 76 3.53 -5.01 -4.32
N LEU A 77 3.20 -3.93 -3.62
CA LEU A 77 2.02 -3.84 -2.76
C LEU A 77 1.05 -2.80 -3.32
N VAL A 78 -0.23 -3.16 -3.39
CA VAL A 78 -1.31 -2.22 -3.73
C VAL A 78 -2.11 -1.93 -2.47
N PHE A 79 -2.16 -0.67 -2.08
CA PHE A 79 -2.95 -0.18 -0.95
C PHE A 79 -4.28 0.36 -1.47
N CYS A 80 -5.34 -0.37 -1.22
CA CYS A 80 -6.68 -0.03 -1.66
C CYS A 80 -7.43 0.71 -0.55
N ALA A 81 -8.03 1.86 -0.85
CA ALA A 81 -9.04 2.47 0.01
C ALA A 81 -10.30 1.60 -0.01
N ASP A 82 -10.68 1.03 1.13
CA ASP A 82 -11.76 0.06 1.25
C ASP A 82 -12.81 0.51 2.27
N CYS A 83 -13.63 1.47 1.87
CA CYS A 83 -14.74 1.95 2.69
C CYS A 83 -15.96 1.01 2.67
N LYS A 84 -15.95 -0.06 1.86
CA LYS A 84 -17.07 -0.97 1.69
C LYS A 84 -17.00 -2.18 2.62
N LYS A 85 -15.83 -2.59 3.09
CA LYS A 85 -15.63 -3.81 3.89
C LYS A 85 -16.60 -3.94 5.08
N TRP A 86 -16.80 -2.88 5.87
CA TRP A 86 -17.70 -2.89 7.00
C TRP A 86 -19.17 -2.87 6.59
N TYR A 87 -19.49 -2.17 5.49
CA TYR A 87 -20.83 -2.22 4.93
C TYR A 87 -21.23 -3.66 4.58
N ASP A 88 -20.34 -4.38 3.89
CA ASP A 88 -20.58 -5.77 3.52
C ASP A 88 -20.65 -6.66 4.76
N ALA A 89 -19.72 -6.54 5.70
CA ALA A 89 -19.72 -7.32 6.94
C ALA A 89 -21.01 -7.13 7.78
N TYR A 90 -21.49 -5.90 7.88
CA TYR A 90 -22.76 -5.63 8.59
C TYR A 90 -23.97 -6.20 7.84
N ARG A 91 -23.98 -6.15 6.53
CA ARG A 91 -25.06 -6.77 5.73
C ARG A 91 -25.06 -8.28 5.88
N ASP A 92 -23.90 -8.91 5.84
CA ASP A 92 -23.74 -10.36 6.03
C ASP A 92 -24.18 -10.79 7.44
N ALA A 93 -24.04 -9.92 8.43
CA ALA A 93 -24.55 -10.10 9.77
C ALA A 93 -26.08 -9.81 9.91
N GLY A 94 -26.79 -9.56 8.82
CA GLY A 94 -28.23 -9.29 8.81
C GLY A 94 -28.63 -7.87 9.24
N LEU A 95 -27.68 -6.94 9.31
CA LEU A 95 -27.92 -5.54 9.66
C LEU A 95 -28.21 -4.69 8.42
N SER A 96 -28.74 -3.50 8.61
CA SER A 96 -29.05 -2.54 7.54
C SER A 96 -28.22 -1.26 7.72
N PRO A 97 -26.90 -1.31 7.42
CA PRO A 97 -26.06 -0.13 7.53
C PRO A 97 -26.39 0.90 6.43
N ARG A 98 -26.10 2.17 6.69
CA ARG A 98 -26.11 3.16 5.61
C ARG A 98 -25.05 2.83 4.56
N ALA A 99 -25.31 3.15 3.31
CA ALA A 99 -24.29 3.03 2.25
C ALA A 99 -23.11 3.97 2.52
N PRO A 100 -21.87 3.53 2.18
CA PRO A 100 -20.71 4.41 2.23
C PRO A 100 -20.89 5.66 1.38
N GLY A 101 -20.43 6.79 1.86
CA GLY A 101 -20.47 8.07 1.17
C GLY A 101 -19.07 8.66 0.95
N ALA A 102 -19.00 9.88 0.44
CA ALA A 102 -17.74 10.56 0.14
C ALA A 102 -16.83 10.70 1.39
N GLY A 103 -17.41 10.95 2.57
CA GLY A 103 -16.65 11.01 3.83
C GLY A 103 -15.98 9.69 4.18
N ASP A 104 -16.67 8.56 3.97
CA ASP A 104 -16.11 7.24 4.22
C ASP A 104 -14.96 6.94 3.24
N LEU A 105 -15.09 7.34 1.98
CA LEU A 105 -14.01 7.22 1.00
C LEU A 105 -12.79 8.07 1.37
N MET A 106 -12.99 9.30 1.82
CA MET A 106 -11.88 10.16 2.27
C MET A 106 -11.15 9.57 3.47
N LEU A 107 -11.88 9.00 4.44
CA LEU A 107 -11.27 8.29 5.56
C LEU A 107 -10.50 7.05 5.10
N ALA A 108 -11.06 6.27 4.18
CA ALA A 108 -10.41 5.08 3.64
C ALA A 108 -9.12 5.43 2.87
N VAL A 109 -9.12 6.50 2.08
CA VAL A 109 -7.92 7.00 1.40
C VAL A 109 -6.86 7.42 2.42
N ALA A 110 -7.24 8.13 3.49
CA ALA A 110 -6.32 8.52 4.55
C ALA A 110 -5.73 7.28 5.25
N ASP A 111 -6.56 6.32 5.66
CA ASP A 111 -6.13 5.09 6.31
C ASP A 111 -5.15 4.30 5.42
N ALA A 112 -5.46 4.15 4.12
CA ALA A 112 -4.59 3.46 3.16
C ALA A 112 -3.24 4.17 3.01
N ALA A 113 -3.23 5.50 2.91
CA ALA A 113 -2.00 6.29 2.79
C ALA A 113 -1.12 6.22 4.04
N ILE A 114 -1.72 6.25 5.23
CA ILE A 114 -1.00 6.13 6.51
C ILE A 114 -0.40 4.73 6.64
N ALA A 115 -1.15 3.68 6.31
CA ALA A 115 -0.66 2.30 6.32
C ALA A 115 0.50 2.12 5.31
N ALA A 116 0.37 2.67 4.11
CA ALA A 116 1.42 2.64 3.09
C ALA A 116 2.69 3.37 3.57
N GLN A 117 2.56 4.52 4.25
CA GLN A 117 3.72 5.24 4.78
C GLN A 117 4.42 4.47 5.91
N ASN A 118 3.67 3.75 6.76
CA ASN A 118 4.26 2.86 7.76
C ASN A 118 5.07 1.73 7.09
N ALA A 119 4.51 1.11 6.03
CA ALA A 119 5.22 0.09 5.24
C ALA A 119 6.52 0.64 4.65
N VAL A 120 6.48 1.83 4.05
CA VAL A 120 7.66 2.50 3.49
C VAL A 120 8.70 2.78 4.57
N THR A 121 8.29 3.26 5.73
CA THR A 121 9.20 3.55 6.84
C THR A 121 9.87 2.27 7.36
N ALA A 122 9.11 1.18 7.47
CA ALA A 122 9.63 -0.12 7.85
C ALA A 122 10.63 -0.67 6.81
N ALA A 123 10.29 -0.60 5.51
CA ALA A 123 11.17 -1.02 4.43
C ALA A 123 12.51 -0.26 4.47
N GLU A 124 12.48 1.07 4.58
CA GLU A 124 13.69 1.90 4.72
C GLU A 124 14.53 1.50 5.94
N SER A 125 13.90 1.13 7.07
CA SER A 125 14.63 0.68 8.27
C SER A 125 15.36 -0.65 8.08
N LEU A 126 14.89 -1.45 7.10
CA LEU A 126 15.51 -2.71 6.70
C LEU A 126 16.51 -2.52 5.53
N GLY A 127 16.76 -1.28 5.10
CA GLY A 127 17.63 -0.98 3.96
C GLY A 127 16.98 -1.21 2.61
N ILE A 128 15.65 -1.40 2.56
CA ILE A 128 14.89 -1.63 1.34
C ILE A 128 14.30 -0.31 0.86
N GLY A 129 14.83 0.20 -0.26
CA GLY A 129 14.31 1.41 -0.90
C GLY A 129 12.97 1.16 -1.61
N SER A 130 12.15 2.18 -1.73
CA SER A 130 10.80 2.08 -2.28
C SER A 130 10.44 3.23 -3.22
N CYS A 131 9.37 3.06 -4.01
CA CYS A 131 8.76 4.11 -4.81
C CYS A 131 7.24 4.01 -4.76
N TYR A 132 6.57 5.11 -4.45
CA TYR A 132 5.13 5.24 -4.66
C TYR A 132 4.80 5.39 -6.14
N ILE A 133 3.72 4.75 -6.58
CA ILE A 133 3.18 4.84 -7.93
C ILE A 133 1.79 5.45 -7.84
N GLY A 134 1.62 6.66 -8.39
CA GLY A 134 0.37 7.39 -8.44
C GLY A 134 -0.43 7.18 -9.73
N ASP A 135 0.24 6.77 -10.80
CA ASP A 135 -0.32 6.66 -12.16
C ASP A 135 -1.53 5.74 -12.25
N ILE A 136 -1.62 4.73 -11.37
CA ILE A 136 -2.81 3.85 -11.28
C ILE A 136 -4.10 4.64 -10.96
N MET A 137 -3.99 5.79 -10.30
CA MET A 137 -5.13 6.65 -10.00
C MET A 137 -5.40 7.66 -11.13
N GLU A 138 -4.37 8.07 -11.85
CA GLU A 138 -4.49 9.01 -12.96
C GLU A 138 -5.20 8.38 -14.17
N ARG A 139 -5.01 7.08 -14.36
CA ARG A 139 -5.59 6.28 -15.46
C ARG A 139 -6.72 5.36 -15.02
N CYS A 140 -7.41 5.65 -13.92
CA CYS A 140 -8.44 4.79 -13.35
C CYS A 140 -9.70 4.59 -14.23
N GLN A 141 -9.79 5.26 -15.39
CA GLN A 141 -10.88 5.12 -16.36
C GLN A 141 -10.50 4.26 -17.59
N GLU A 142 -9.26 3.80 -17.67
CA GLU A 142 -8.78 2.89 -18.71
C GLU A 142 -8.72 1.44 -18.20
#